data_ac17b21bd9487d6a2f9d3f1e58c88d43
#
_entry.id   ac17b21bd9487d6a2f9d3f1e58c88d43
#
_cell.length_a   1.000
_cell.length_b   1.000
_cell.length_c   1.000
_cell.angle_alpha   90.00
_cell.angle_beta   90.00
_cell.angle_gamma   90.00
#
_symmetry.space_group_name_H-M   'P 1'
#
loop_
_entity.id
_entity.type
_entity.pdbx_description
1 polymer ?
#
loop_
_entity_poly.entity_id
_entity_poly.type
_entity_poly.pdbx_seq_one_letter_code
_entity_poly.pdbx_strand_id
1 'polypeptide(L)'
;MKKTIYTLCAGVFALLTIIGCSKSDDNNGEEKKQVKTSNFNIPKEAKAIIPEKFIGEMAANGMTINEGTNPPNIEGIFATGILELTYISSEDNGYPIGKQIEGYRYKFYNQKGTKLKADYVHESLLSDDRASGKGVIISGSGSKFTAYLQLTGSLLGATYTQVAVYSGEMTANGVKDFQWALCLIDKKDDTLNKLMPIGGMRIWVDTSKLATKKKEFPYGD
;
A
#
# COMPACT_ATOMS: atom_id res chain seq x y z
N MET A 1 -67.83 14.80 17.47
CA MET A 1 -68.74 13.98 18.33
C MET A 1 -68.15 12.58 18.46
N LYS A 2 -68.15 12.08 19.72
CA LYS A 2 -67.90 10.72 20.23
C LYS A 2 -66.40 10.29 20.16
N LYS A 3 -65.61 10.38 21.25
CA LYS A 3 -65.51 9.63 22.52
C LYS A 3 -65.02 8.21 22.32
N THR A 4 -63.72 7.96 22.74
CA THR A 4 -63.31 7.25 23.98
C THR A 4 -63.38 5.71 23.77
N ILE A 5 -62.35 4.91 24.06
CA ILE A 5 -62.01 4.39 25.40
C ILE A 5 -60.67 3.65 25.36
N TYR A 6 -59.88 3.82 26.42
CA TYR A 6 -58.69 3.07 26.82
C TYR A 6 -59.04 1.61 27.17
N THR A 7 -58.10 0.71 26.94
CA THR A 7 -57.93 -0.42 27.86
C THR A 7 -56.44 -0.86 27.90
N LEU A 8 -55.90 -0.73 29.07
CA LEU A 8 -54.63 -1.23 29.56
C LEU A 8 -54.80 -2.70 29.99
N CYS A 9 -53.95 -3.60 29.60
CA CYS A 9 -53.74 -4.86 30.31
C CYS A 9 -52.27 -5.26 30.28
N ALA A 10 -51.72 -5.27 31.48
CA ALA A 10 -50.42 -5.86 31.82
C ALA A 10 -50.58 -7.39 31.99
N GLY A 11 -49.51 -8.11 31.75
CA GLY A 11 -49.44 -9.47 32.29
C GLY A 11 -48.46 -10.41 31.62
N VAL A 12 -47.35 -10.56 32.30
CA VAL A 12 -46.69 -11.84 32.69
C VAL A 12 -45.78 -12.59 31.73
N PHE A 13 -44.55 -12.71 32.16
CA PHE A 13 -43.47 -13.63 31.86
C PHE A 13 -43.86 -15.08 31.46
N ALA A 14 -43.19 -15.59 30.45
CA ALA A 14 -42.75 -17.00 30.44
C ALA A 14 -41.51 -17.17 29.58
N LEU A 15 -40.40 -17.58 30.20
CA LEU A 15 -39.22 -18.21 29.57
C LEU A 15 -39.69 -19.53 28.95
N LEU A 16 -39.31 -19.76 27.71
CA LEU A 16 -39.25 -21.11 27.15
C LEU A 16 -38.05 -21.17 26.20
N THR A 17 -37.01 -21.88 26.64
CA THR A 17 -35.93 -22.39 25.82
C THR A 17 -36.43 -23.48 24.90
N ILE A 18 -36.23 -23.32 23.60
CA ILE A 18 -36.33 -24.45 22.69
C ILE A 18 -35.07 -24.48 21.80
N ILE A 19 -34.32 -25.54 21.97
CA ILE A 19 -33.29 -26.03 21.07
C ILE A 19 -34.02 -26.64 19.87
N GLY A 20 -33.69 -26.19 18.66
CA GLY A 20 -34.21 -26.76 17.43
C GLY A 20 -33.21 -26.56 16.29
N CYS A 21 -32.60 -27.66 15.89
CA CYS A 21 -31.72 -27.79 14.71
C CYS A 21 -32.47 -27.64 13.39
N SER A 22 -31.66 -27.21 12.40
CA SER A 22 -31.71 -27.47 10.95
C SER A 22 -32.75 -26.72 10.09
N LYS A 23 -32.23 -25.88 9.18
CA LYS A 23 -32.07 -26.21 7.77
C LYS A 23 -31.38 -25.07 7.03
N SER A 24 -30.49 -25.47 6.14
CA SER A 24 -29.81 -24.71 5.12
C SER A 24 -30.79 -23.88 4.28
N ASP A 25 -30.45 -22.57 4.12
CA ASP A 25 -30.80 -21.80 2.95
C ASP A 25 -29.58 -20.97 2.55
N ASP A 26 -29.13 -21.21 1.32
CA ASP A 26 -28.08 -20.48 0.63
C ASP A 26 -28.42 -19.00 0.53
N ASN A 27 -27.74 -18.17 1.30
CA ASN A 27 -27.61 -16.75 1.02
C ASN A 27 -26.13 -16.45 0.81
N ASN A 28 -25.78 -16.32 -0.45
CA ASN A 28 -24.52 -15.79 -0.96
C ASN A 28 -24.42 -14.32 -0.56
N GLY A 29 -24.17 -14.06 0.73
CA GLY A 29 -23.82 -12.75 1.26
C GLY A 29 -22.32 -12.60 1.12
N GLU A 30 -21.86 -11.79 0.17
CA GLU A 30 -20.51 -11.27 0.17
C GLU A 30 -20.26 -10.61 1.54
N GLU A 31 -19.56 -11.32 2.42
CA GLU A 31 -18.98 -10.71 3.61
C GLU A 31 -18.01 -9.62 3.14
N LYS A 32 -18.45 -8.38 3.17
CA LYS A 32 -17.54 -7.23 3.15
C LYS A 32 -16.57 -7.41 4.31
N LYS A 33 -15.35 -7.91 4.02
CA LYS A 33 -14.26 -7.95 4.98
C LYS A 33 -14.14 -6.58 5.61
N GLN A 34 -14.57 -6.44 6.85
CA GLN A 34 -14.29 -5.24 7.63
C GLN A 34 -12.78 -5.13 7.70
N VAL A 35 -12.23 -4.11 7.05
CA VAL A 35 -10.82 -3.73 7.16
C VAL A 35 -10.60 -3.41 8.63
N LYS A 36 -10.00 -4.35 9.38
CA LYS A 36 -9.49 -4.06 10.72
C LYS A 36 -8.48 -2.94 10.52
N THR A 37 -8.78 -1.74 10.95
CA THR A 37 -7.82 -0.65 11.11
C THR A 37 -6.82 -1.11 12.16
N SER A 38 -5.76 -1.77 11.73
CA SER A 38 -4.65 -2.13 12.59
C SER A 38 -3.92 -0.83 12.95
N ASN A 39 -3.89 -0.51 14.24
CA ASN A 39 -3.13 0.62 14.74
C ASN A 39 -1.63 0.29 14.65
N PHE A 40 -1.02 0.60 13.51
CA PHE A 40 0.42 0.46 13.36
C PHE A 40 1.16 1.52 14.19
N ASN A 41 2.16 1.07 14.93
CA ASN A 41 3.09 1.96 15.64
C ASN A 41 4.15 2.47 14.66
N ILE A 42 3.77 3.45 13.84
CA ILE A 42 4.62 4.09 12.84
C ILE A 42 4.88 5.56 13.21
N PRO A 43 5.94 6.19 12.70
CA PRO A 43 6.22 7.59 12.96
C PRO A 43 5.04 8.50 12.61
N LYS A 44 4.77 9.52 13.44
CA LYS A 44 3.69 10.50 13.19
C LYS A 44 3.85 11.20 11.84
N GLU A 45 5.07 11.47 11.45
CA GLU A 45 5.41 12.09 10.16
C GLU A 45 5.01 11.21 8.98
N ALA A 46 5.09 9.87 9.12
CA ALA A 46 4.61 8.94 8.09
C ALA A 46 3.09 9.03 7.92
N LYS A 47 2.34 9.19 9.00
CA LYS A 47 0.87 9.38 8.95
C LYS A 47 0.46 10.70 8.28
N ALA A 48 1.32 11.71 8.31
CA ALA A 48 1.12 12.96 7.59
C ALA A 48 1.37 12.82 6.07
N ILE A 49 2.19 11.85 5.66
CA ILE A 49 2.47 11.56 4.25
C ILE A 49 1.38 10.65 3.67
N ILE A 50 1.06 9.58 4.38
CA ILE A 50 0.12 8.54 3.92
C ILE A 50 -0.99 8.38 4.96
N PRO A 51 -2.26 8.65 4.61
CA PRO A 51 -3.40 8.44 5.51
C PRO A 51 -3.46 7.00 6.03
N GLU A 52 -3.76 6.84 7.33
CA GLU A 52 -3.79 5.52 8.00
C GLU A 52 -4.71 4.51 7.31
N LYS A 53 -5.82 4.97 6.71
CA LYS A 53 -6.72 4.10 5.95
C LYS A 53 -6.01 3.39 4.80
N PHE A 54 -5.10 4.07 4.08
CA PHE A 54 -4.33 3.46 2.99
C PHE A 54 -3.30 2.46 3.51
N ILE A 55 -2.61 2.80 4.60
CA ILE A 55 -1.68 1.88 5.25
C ILE A 55 -2.41 0.61 5.72
N GLY A 56 -3.57 0.78 6.35
CA GLY A 56 -4.42 -0.33 6.79
C GLY A 56 -4.89 -1.21 5.63
N GLU A 57 -5.33 -0.61 4.54
CA GLU A 57 -5.75 -1.34 3.35
C GLU A 57 -4.59 -2.08 2.68
N MET A 58 -3.44 -1.42 2.50
CA MET A 58 -2.23 -2.06 1.97
C MET A 58 -1.81 -3.25 2.83
N ALA A 59 -1.79 -3.10 4.15
CA ALA A 59 -1.41 -4.17 5.07
C ALA A 59 -2.42 -5.34 5.05
N ALA A 60 -3.72 -5.05 5.00
CA ALA A 60 -4.76 -6.08 4.90
C ALA A 60 -4.68 -6.90 3.60
N ASN A 61 -4.02 -6.34 2.57
CA ASN A 61 -3.87 -6.96 1.25
C ASN A 61 -2.42 -7.41 0.95
N GLY A 62 -1.61 -7.63 2.00
CA GLY A 62 -0.33 -8.33 1.87
C GLY A 62 0.91 -7.44 1.91
N MET A 63 0.78 -6.11 2.06
CA MET A 63 1.94 -5.26 2.30
C MET A 63 2.47 -5.46 3.72
N THR A 64 3.75 -5.76 3.83
CA THR A 64 4.43 -5.87 5.12
C THR A 64 4.71 -4.48 5.69
N ILE A 65 4.25 -4.20 6.91
CA ILE A 65 4.56 -2.98 7.64
C ILE A 65 5.52 -3.31 8.79
N ASN A 66 6.76 -2.90 8.67
CA ASN A 66 7.79 -3.07 9.71
C ASN A 66 7.75 -1.87 10.64
N GLU A 67 7.30 -2.09 11.85
CA GLU A 67 7.18 -1.08 12.89
C GLU A 67 8.53 -0.83 13.60
N GLY A 68 8.62 0.26 14.32
CA GLY A 68 9.77 0.61 15.14
C GLY A 68 10.38 1.97 14.80
N THR A 69 11.20 2.47 15.72
CA THR A 69 11.80 3.82 15.67
C THR A 69 13.31 3.80 15.40
N ASN A 70 13.88 2.61 15.24
CA ASN A 70 15.30 2.42 14.94
C ASN A 70 15.51 1.62 13.66
N PRO A 71 15.12 2.18 12.49
CA PRO A 71 15.29 1.51 11.21
C PRO A 71 16.76 1.34 10.85
N PRO A 72 17.10 0.35 10.00
CA PRO A 72 18.44 0.23 9.46
C PRO A 72 18.81 1.41 8.55
N ASN A 73 20.10 1.58 8.28
CA ASN A 73 20.53 2.41 7.15
C ASN A 73 20.15 1.68 5.85
N ILE A 74 19.31 2.32 5.01
CA ILE A 74 18.86 1.80 3.72
C ILE A 74 19.49 2.53 2.54
N GLU A 75 20.48 3.41 2.75
CA GLU A 75 21.14 4.13 1.66
C GLU A 75 21.76 3.16 0.66
N GLY A 76 21.55 3.48 -0.60
CA GLY A 76 22.09 2.69 -1.69
C GLY A 76 21.22 2.73 -2.94
N ILE A 77 21.66 2.01 -3.94
CA ILE A 77 20.94 1.83 -5.20
C ILE A 77 20.60 0.35 -5.31
N PHE A 78 19.34 0.05 -5.56
CA PHE A 78 18.83 -1.33 -5.62
C PHE A 78 17.96 -1.50 -6.86
N ALA A 79 18.11 -2.62 -7.54
CA ALA A 79 17.27 -2.98 -8.68
C ALA A 79 16.46 -4.24 -8.36
N THR A 80 15.14 -4.13 -8.51
CA THR A 80 14.24 -5.29 -8.45
C THR A 80 14.37 -6.15 -9.71
N GLY A 81 14.01 -7.41 -9.60
CA GLY A 81 13.69 -8.26 -10.74
C GLY A 81 12.31 -7.91 -11.32
N ILE A 82 11.67 -8.90 -11.92
CA ILE A 82 10.28 -8.79 -12.37
C ILE A 82 9.39 -8.52 -11.15
N LEU A 83 8.54 -7.50 -11.26
CA LEU A 83 7.52 -7.18 -10.26
C LEU A 83 6.19 -7.82 -10.65
N GLU A 84 5.54 -8.48 -9.70
CA GLU A 84 4.24 -9.09 -9.87
C GLU A 84 3.18 -8.34 -9.06
N LEU A 85 2.05 -8.04 -9.69
CA LEU A 85 0.90 -7.37 -9.07
C LEU A 85 0.13 -8.36 -8.20
N THR A 86 0.08 -8.10 -6.90
CA THR A 86 -0.62 -8.96 -5.93
C THR A 86 -1.92 -8.36 -5.41
N TYR A 87 -2.11 -7.06 -5.56
CA TYR A 87 -3.34 -6.37 -5.18
C TYR A 87 -3.61 -5.14 -6.05
N ILE A 88 -4.90 -4.93 -6.36
CA ILE A 88 -5.45 -3.68 -6.87
C ILE A 88 -6.70 -3.30 -6.06
N SER A 89 -6.92 -2.00 -5.83
CA SER A 89 -8.17 -1.51 -5.25
C SER A 89 -9.30 -1.51 -6.29
N SER A 90 -10.54 -1.36 -5.82
CA SER A 90 -11.74 -1.31 -6.70
C SER A 90 -11.75 -0.12 -7.65
N GLU A 91 -11.02 0.94 -7.33
CA GLU A 91 -10.88 2.15 -8.17
C GLU A 91 -9.93 1.93 -9.35
N ASP A 92 -9.08 0.88 -9.30
CA ASP A 92 -8.12 0.55 -10.35
C ASP A 92 -8.52 -0.74 -11.06
N ASN A 93 -8.87 -0.64 -12.32
CA ASN A 93 -9.18 -1.79 -13.19
C ASN A 93 -8.17 -1.95 -14.34
N GLY A 94 -7.01 -1.28 -14.25
CA GLY A 94 -6.04 -1.22 -15.35
C GLY A 94 -5.28 -2.52 -15.59
N TYR A 95 -5.06 -3.33 -14.55
CA TYR A 95 -4.29 -4.56 -14.64
C TYR A 95 -4.94 -5.72 -13.91
N PRO A 96 -4.86 -6.95 -14.45
CA PRO A 96 -5.26 -8.14 -13.70
C PRO A 96 -4.23 -8.48 -12.62
N ILE A 97 -4.68 -9.07 -11.52
CA ILE A 97 -3.80 -9.68 -10.51
C ILE A 97 -2.90 -10.73 -11.20
N GLY A 98 -1.64 -10.81 -10.80
CA GLY A 98 -0.60 -11.64 -11.44
C GLY A 98 0.04 -10.99 -12.66
N LYS A 99 -0.35 -9.74 -13.05
CA LYS A 99 0.36 -8.99 -14.08
C LYS A 99 1.82 -8.82 -13.67
N GLN A 100 2.71 -9.12 -14.59
CA GLN A 100 4.16 -8.90 -14.42
C GLN A 100 4.62 -7.72 -15.23
N ILE A 101 5.55 -6.95 -14.66
CA ILE A 101 6.25 -5.83 -15.30
C ILE A 101 7.76 -5.94 -15.04
N GLU A 102 8.54 -5.30 -15.89
CA GLU A 102 9.98 -5.15 -15.65
C GLU A 102 10.24 -4.39 -14.35
N GLY A 103 11.41 -4.62 -13.78
CA GLY A 103 11.77 -4.03 -12.50
C GLY A 103 12.07 -2.53 -12.56
N TYR A 104 12.35 -2.01 -11.40
CA TYR A 104 12.72 -0.62 -11.19
C TYR A 104 14.04 -0.54 -10.46
N ARG A 105 14.77 0.57 -10.68
CA ARG A 105 15.94 0.94 -9.90
C ARG A 105 15.55 2.03 -8.91
N TYR A 106 15.83 1.79 -7.64
CA TYR A 106 15.55 2.68 -6.52
C TYR A 106 16.86 3.22 -5.97
N LYS A 107 16.94 4.52 -5.71
CA LYS A 107 18.06 5.19 -5.03
C LYS A 107 17.55 5.77 -3.72
N PHE A 108 18.10 5.30 -2.60
CA PHE A 108 17.86 5.86 -1.26
C PHE A 108 19.10 6.59 -0.81
N TYR A 109 18.98 7.82 -0.34
CA TYR A 109 20.13 8.66 -0.03
C TYR A 109 19.85 9.74 0.99
N ASN A 110 20.92 10.31 1.59
CA ASN A 110 20.86 11.36 2.60
C ASN A 110 20.03 10.97 3.84
N GLN A 111 20.21 9.72 4.30
CA GLN A 111 19.51 9.24 5.50
C GLN A 111 20.05 9.90 6.76
N LYS A 112 19.13 10.51 7.54
CA LYS A 112 19.39 11.07 8.87
C LYS A 112 18.32 10.57 9.84
N GLY A 113 18.66 9.56 10.64
CA GLY A 113 17.69 8.86 11.49
C GLY A 113 16.58 8.24 10.67
N THR A 114 15.34 8.67 10.89
CA THR A 114 14.15 8.17 10.18
C THR A 114 13.83 8.93 8.89
N LYS A 115 14.64 9.90 8.48
CA LYS A 115 14.39 10.73 7.28
C LYS A 115 15.41 10.47 6.20
N LEU A 116 14.99 10.45 4.95
CA LEU A 116 15.87 10.31 3.78
C LEU A 116 15.23 10.90 2.52
N LYS A 117 15.91 10.72 1.38
CA LYS A 117 15.38 10.98 0.04
C LYS A 117 15.34 9.68 -0.75
N ALA A 118 14.44 9.60 -1.71
CA ALA A 118 14.34 8.44 -2.59
C ALA A 118 13.94 8.86 -4.01
N ASP A 119 14.57 8.24 -4.98
CA ASP A 119 14.24 8.35 -6.39
C ASP A 119 14.04 6.96 -6.97
N TYR A 120 13.27 6.84 -8.04
CA TYR A 120 13.23 5.62 -8.83
C TYR A 120 13.19 5.91 -10.33
N VAL A 121 13.59 4.89 -11.08
CA VAL A 121 13.42 4.85 -12.52
C VAL A 121 13.06 3.43 -12.95
N HIS A 122 12.29 3.30 -14.02
CA HIS A 122 12.01 2.02 -14.66
C HIS A 122 13.30 1.45 -15.29
N GLU A 123 13.54 0.14 -15.18
CA GLU A 123 14.74 -0.50 -15.75
C GLU A 123 14.68 -0.66 -17.27
N SER A 124 13.49 -0.70 -17.86
CA SER A 124 13.32 -0.79 -19.30
C SER A 124 13.73 0.48 -20.02
N LEU A 125 14.49 0.35 -21.08
CA LEU A 125 14.82 1.45 -21.98
C LEU A 125 13.61 1.96 -22.80
N LEU A 126 12.50 1.22 -22.77
CA LEU A 126 11.25 1.57 -23.46
C LEU A 126 10.28 2.37 -22.58
N SER A 127 10.62 2.58 -21.32
CA SER A 127 9.82 3.34 -20.37
C SER A 127 10.61 4.54 -19.84
N ASP A 128 9.99 5.69 -19.78
CA ASP A 128 10.52 6.91 -19.18
C ASP A 128 9.95 7.16 -17.76
N ASP A 129 9.31 6.15 -17.16
CA ASP A 129 8.73 6.24 -15.81
C ASP A 129 9.82 6.47 -14.77
N ARG A 130 9.72 7.60 -14.10
CA ARG A 130 10.64 8.03 -13.04
C ARG A 130 9.95 8.93 -12.04
N ALA A 131 10.39 8.88 -10.80
CA ALA A 131 9.90 9.80 -9.78
C ALA A 131 10.94 10.09 -8.70
N SER A 132 10.74 11.22 -8.02
CA SER A 132 11.57 11.69 -6.90
C SER A 132 10.70 12.00 -5.69
N GLY A 133 11.20 11.64 -4.52
CA GLY A 133 10.55 11.89 -3.23
C GLY A 133 11.43 12.65 -2.25
N LYS A 134 10.87 13.70 -1.67
CA LYS A 134 11.50 14.49 -0.60
C LYS A 134 10.80 14.21 0.72
N GLY A 135 11.59 14.10 1.80
CA GLY A 135 11.00 13.91 3.14
C GLY A 135 10.43 12.51 3.39
N VAL A 136 11.05 11.50 2.79
CA VAL A 136 10.75 10.09 3.06
C VAL A 136 10.96 9.80 4.54
N ILE A 137 9.99 9.11 5.16
CA ILE A 137 10.05 8.68 6.56
C ILE A 137 10.16 7.16 6.57
N ILE A 138 11.01 6.62 7.45
CA ILE A 138 11.15 5.18 7.64
C ILE A 138 10.85 4.75 9.07
N SER A 139 10.18 3.60 9.19
CA SER A 139 10.07 2.81 10.41
C SER A 139 10.84 1.52 10.26
N GLY A 140 11.11 0.84 11.36
CA GLY A 140 11.78 -0.45 11.32
C GLY A 140 12.59 -0.74 12.58
N SER A 141 13.17 -1.94 12.60
CA SER A 141 14.05 -2.43 13.65
C SER A 141 14.96 -3.54 13.09
N GLY A 142 16.21 -3.58 13.56
CA GLY A 142 17.21 -4.53 13.07
C GLY A 142 17.51 -4.30 11.59
N SER A 143 17.28 -5.32 10.76
CA SER A 143 17.49 -5.25 9.30
C SER A 143 16.21 -4.89 8.51
N LYS A 144 15.03 -4.89 9.17
CA LYS A 144 13.74 -4.70 8.50
C LYS A 144 13.31 -3.24 8.53
N PHE A 145 12.72 -2.78 7.41
CA PHE A 145 12.24 -1.41 7.27
C PHE A 145 10.93 -1.32 6.50
N THR A 146 10.22 -0.22 6.73
CA THR A 146 9.15 0.29 5.87
C THR A 146 9.36 1.78 5.64
N ALA A 147 9.41 2.20 4.37
CA ALA A 147 9.57 3.59 3.96
C ALA A 147 8.25 4.13 3.42
N TYR A 148 7.88 5.33 3.86
CA TYR A 148 6.64 6.04 3.51
C TYR A 148 7.02 7.29 2.73
N LEU A 149 6.47 7.42 1.51
CA LEU A 149 6.90 8.42 0.55
C LEU A 149 5.72 9.14 -0.08
N GLN A 150 5.93 10.41 -0.40
CA GLN A 150 5.20 11.07 -1.47
C GLN A 150 6.18 11.33 -2.61
N LEU A 151 5.84 10.84 -3.79
CA LEU A 151 6.68 10.90 -4.99
C LEU A 151 5.97 11.72 -6.06
N THR A 152 6.73 12.57 -6.74
CA THR A 152 6.29 13.23 -7.98
C THR A 152 7.10 12.68 -9.13
N GLY A 153 6.41 12.27 -10.18
CA GLY A 153 7.04 11.59 -11.31
C GLY A 153 6.44 11.96 -12.65
N SER A 154 6.97 11.32 -13.69
CA SER A 154 6.50 11.44 -15.05
C SER A 154 6.50 10.11 -15.77
N LEU A 155 5.53 9.92 -16.69
CA LEU A 155 5.41 8.77 -17.57
C LEU A 155 4.75 9.21 -18.88
N LEU A 156 5.42 9.01 -20.01
CA LEU A 156 4.90 9.30 -21.37
C LEU A 156 4.33 10.73 -21.52
N GLY A 157 5.02 11.71 -20.93
CA GLY A 157 4.61 13.11 -20.94
C GLY A 157 3.59 13.51 -19.87
N ALA A 158 2.90 12.57 -19.26
CA ALA A 158 2.06 12.82 -18.09
C ALA A 158 2.92 13.05 -16.84
N THR A 159 2.43 13.88 -15.92
CA THR A 159 3.01 14.03 -14.59
C THR A 159 2.05 13.47 -13.54
N TYR A 160 2.60 12.96 -12.44
CA TYR A 160 1.79 12.39 -11.36
C TYR A 160 2.39 12.64 -9.99
N THR A 161 1.52 12.56 -8.99
CA THR A 161 1.91 12.46 -7.59
C THR A 161 1.29 11.21 -7.00
N GLN A 162 2.09 10.43 -6.31
CA GLN A 162 1.65 9.23 -5.62
C GLN A 162 2.18 9.18 -4.19
N VAL A 163 1.42 8.55 -3.30
CA VAL A 163 1.96 8.06 -2.04
C VAL A 163 2.39 6.62 -2.24
N ALA A 164 3.53 6.25 -1.68
CA ALA A 164 4.11 4.93 -1.82
C ALA A 164 4.63 4.39 -0.49
N VAL A 165 4.59 3.07 -0.35
CA VAL A 165 5.17 2.34 0.77
C VAL A 165 6.13 1.31 0.19
N TYR A 166 7.40 1.35 0.62
CA TYR A 166 8.37 0.31 0.33
C TYR A 166 8.68 -0.47 1.59
N SER A 167 8.79 -1.76 1.51
CA SER A 167 9.22 -2.57 2.64
C SER A 167 10.17 -3.69 2.22
N GLY A 168 10.98 -4.15 3.17
CA GLY A 168 11.92 -5.23 2.94
C GLY A 168 12.89 -5.40 4.09
N GLU A 169 13.88 -6.27 3.86
CA GLU A 169 14.95 -6.55 4.81
C GLU A 169 16.30 -6.25 4.17
N MET A 170 17.08 -5.37 4.80
CA MET A 170 18.43 -5.02 4.36
C MET A 170 19.38 -6.20 4.56
N THR A 171 20.10 -6.56 3.50
CA THR A 171 21.16 -7.57 3.51
C THR A 171 22.42 -7.01 2.87
N ALA A 172 23.54 -7.74 2.97
CA ALA A 172 24.79 -7.35 2.30
C ALA A 172 24.64 -7.23 0.77
N ASN A 173 23.73 -8.04 0.18
CA ASN A 173 23.56 -8.15 -1.28
C ASN A 173 22.43 -7.27 -1.83
N GLY A 174 21.62 -6.64 -0.97
CA GLY A 174 20.48 -5.84 -1.38
C GLY A 174 19.32 -5.90 -0.40
N VAL A 175 18.10 -5.65 -0.89
CA VAL A 175 16.88 -5.68 -0.11
C VAL A 175 16.12 -6.98 -0.39
N LYS A 176 16.06 -7.84 0.62
CA LYS A 176 15.30 -9.10 0.56
C LYS A 176 13.82 -8.83 0.74
N ASP A 177 12.98 -9.63 0.06
CA ASP A 177 11.51 -9.58 0.10
C ASP A 177 10.96 -8.16 -0.15
N PHE A 178 11.54 -7.46 -1.14
CA PHE A 178 11.12 -6.11 -1.48
C PHE A 178 9.67 -6.08 -1.97
N GLN A 179 8.88 -5.17 -1.38
CA GLN A 179 7.51 -4.89 -1.76
C GLN A 179 7.34 -3.39 -2.04
N TRP A 180 6.47 -3.08 -2.98
CA TRP A 180 6.09 -1.72 -3.34
C TRP A 180 4.56 -1.60 -3.40
N ALA A 181 3.99 -0.80 -2.51
CA ALA A 181 2.60 -0.38 -2.60
C ALA A 181 2.53 1.10 -2.99
N LEU A 182 1.52 1.47 -3.78
CA LEU A 182 1.31 2.85 -4.21
C LEU A 182 -0.18 3.19 -4.29
N CYS A 183 -0.50 4.48 -4.12
CA CYS A 183 -1.80 5.06 -4.40
C CYS A 183 -1.59 6.36 -5.19
N LEU A 184 -2.24 6.50 -6.34
CA LEU A 184 -2.20 7.72 -7.13
C LEU A 184 -3.06 8.80 -6.49
N ILE A 185 -2.49 9.98 -6.22
CA ILE A 185 -3.22 11.09 -5.57
C ILE A 185 -3.44 12.29 -6.47
N ASP A 186 -2.64 12.46 -7.53
CA ASP A 186 -2.83 13.50 -8.55
C ASP A 186 -2.20 13.07 -9.87
N LYS A 187 -2.75 13.55 -11.00
CA LYS A 187 -2.17 13.40 -12.33
C LYS A 187 -2.56 14.54 -13.26
N LYS A 188 -1.65 14.88 -14.17
CA LYS A 188 -1.84 15.91 -15.19
C LYS A 188 -1.31 15.43 -16.53
N ASP A 189 -1.89 15.95 -17.61
CA ASP A 189 -1.47 15.71 -18.99
C ASP A 189 -1.46 14.23 -19.41
N ASP A 190 -2.26 13.37 -18.74
CA ASP A 190 -2.44 11.95 -19.06
C ASP A 190 -3.37 11.77 -20.28
N THR A 191 -3.01 12.37 -21.40
CA THR A 191 -3.80 12.36 -22.64
C THR A 191 -3.91 10.96 -23.26
N LEU A 192 -2.95 10.09 -22.95
CA LEU A 192 -2.93 8.69 -23.40
C LEU A 192 -3.63 7.72 -22.44
N ASN A 193 -4.17 8.24 -21.30
CA ASN A 193 -4.81 7.47 -20.25
C ASN A 193 -3.96 6.23 -19.82
N LYS A 194 -2.67 6.46 -19.56
CA LYS A 194 -1.70 5.43 -19.16
C LYS A 194 -1.51 5.31 -17.66
N LEU A 195 -1.85 6.35 -16.92
CA LEU A 195 -1.79 6.34 -15.47
C LEU A 195 -3.06 5.70 -14.89
N MET A 196 -2.90 5.06 -13.74
CA MET A 196 -4.04 4.52 -12.98
C MET A 196 -5.01 5.64 -12.57
N PRO A 197 -6.25 5.31 -12.19
CA PRO A 197 -7.20 6.29 -11.64
C PRO A 197 -6.67 6.94 -10.36
N ILE A 198 -7.06 8.20 -10.12
CA ILE A 198 -6.80 8.86 -8.82
C ILE A 198 -7.54 8.09 -7.73
N GLY A 199 -6.86 7.80 -6.62
CA GLY A 199 -7.35 6.96 -5.53
C GLY A 199 -7.11 5.47 -5.72
N GLY A 200 -6.75 5.03 -6.93
CA GLY A 200 -6.39 3.64 -7.20
C GLY A 200 -5.12 3.23 -6.44
N MET A 201 -5.09 1.98 -5.97
CA MET A 201 -3.96 1.39 -5.25
C MET A 201 -3.49 0.11 -5.90
N ARG A 202 -2.17 -0.13 -5.84
CA ARG A 202 -1.50 -1.36 -6.30
C ARG A 202 -0.48 -1.81 -5.27
N ILE A 203 -0.31 -3.14 -5.16
CA ILE A 203 0.81 -3.75 -4.44
C ILE A 203 1.57 -4.65 -5.40
N TRP A 204 2.87 -4.41 -5.47
CA TRP A 204 3.81 -5.16 -6.28
C TRP A 204 4.81 -5.88 -5.38
N VAL A 205 5.18 -7.09 -5.75
CA VAL A 205 6.22 -7.88 -5.09
C VAL A 205 7.35 -8.22 -6.07
N ASP A 206 8.58 -8.16 -5.60
CA ASP A 206 9.73 -8.62 -6.38
C ASP A 206 9.75 -10.15 -6.41
N THR A 207 9.54 -10.72 -7.59
CA THR A 207 9.51 -12.18 -7.77
C THR A 207 10.87 -12.83 -7.54
N SER A 208 11.98 -12.08 -7.70
CA SER A 208 13.34 -12.53 -7.43
C SER A 208 13.65 -12.67 -5.94
N LYS A 209 12.81 -12.12 -5.06
CA LYS A 209 12.98 -12.06 -3.60
C LYS A 209 14.22 -11.29 -3.14
N LEU A 210 14.93 -10.62 -4.05
CA LEU A 210 16.11 -9.83 -3.74
C LEU A 210 16.27 -8.67 -4.73
N ALA A 211 15.93 -7.46 -4.30
CA ALA A 211 16.32 -6.25 -5.03
C ALA A 211 17.83 -6.05 -4.86
N THR A 212 18.58 -6.33 -5.93
CA THR A 212 20.05 -6.42 -5.88
C THR A 212 20.70 -5.06 -5.80
N LYS A 213 21.77 -4.95 -5.01
CA LYS A 213 22.57 -3.73 -4.90
C LYS A 213 23.25 -3.39 -6.23
N LYS A 214 23.21 -2.11 -6.62
CA LYS A 214 23.81 -1.56 -7.84
C LYS A 214 24.82 -0.47 -7.50
N LYS A 215 25.72 -0.18 -8.43
CA LYS A 215 26.73 0.88 -8.28
C LYS A 215 26.26 2.22 -8.87
N GLU A 216 25.39 2.19 -9.88
CA GLU A 216 25.02 3.34 -10.67
C GLU A 216 23.50 3.51 -10.72
N PHE A 217 23.06 4.77 -10.74
CA PHE A 217 21.68 5.17 -11.02
C PHE A 217 21.63 5.80 -12.42
N PRO A 218 20.70 5.41 -13.31
CA PRO A 218 20.76 5.72 -14.74
C PRO A 218 20.69 7.21 -15.10
N TYR A 219 20.12 8.01 -14.23
CA TYR A 219 20.07 9.46 -14.40
C TYR A 219 20.99 10.06 -13.32
N GLY A 220 22.05 10.72 -13.79
CA GLY A 220 23.10 11.28 -12.95
C GLY A 220 22.59 12.16 -11.82
N ASP A 221 23.49 12.41 -10.86
CA ASP A 221 23.26 13.28 -9.70
C ASP A 221 22.86 14.72 -10.11
#